data_24277b8c8dbae6da809249898d68f23b
#
_entry.id   24277b8c8dbae6da809249898d68f23b
#
_cell.length_a   1.000
_cell.length_b   1.000
_cell.length_c   1.000
_cell.angle_alpha   90.00
_cell.angle_beta   90.00
_cell.angle_gamma   90.00
#
_symmetry.space_group_name_H-M   'P 1'
#
loop_
_entity.id
_entity.type
_entity.pdbx_description
1 polymer ?
#
loop_
_entity_poly.entity_id
_entity_poly.type
_entity_poly.pdbx_seq_one_letter_code
_entity_poly.pdbx_strand_id
1 'polypeptide(L)'
;MLLGLIATQFPVTIGVGYETTFAALSGNLILSQAILFCMIKVIAVSITMGGRMGGGVFSPSLMVGALLGLSYGIIATSFVPSMSGSVSLYALAGMAAVAAAVLGAPISTTLIVFEMTGDWQTGLAVLVTVSLATALSSRYVDRSFFLTQLERRNIHVAIGPQGYLLELVRTDATMRPIDEATQADWDLVEKGHYVSAAGTLNTAMTVFERTRADYLPVVKVGGETAPSQIVGRLHEVDAPRAYNKALSDAAEEEHS
;
A
#
# COMPACT_ATOMS: atom_id res chain seq x y z
N MET A 1 -3.41 29.69 -2.47
CA MET A 1 -4.47 30.66 -2.13
C MET A 1 -5.71 29.98 -1.53
N LEU A 2 -6.34 28.97 -2.16
CA LEU A 2 -7.53 28.28 -1.61
C LEU A 2 -7.34 27.74 -0.19
N LEU A 3 -6.23 27.07 0.11
CA LEU A 3 -5.90 26.57 1.44
C LEU A 3 -5.78 27.68 2.48
N GLY A 4 -5.19 28.83 2.10
CA GLY A 4 -5.09 30.01 2.97
C GLY A 4 -6.47 30.58 3.32
N LEU A 5 -7.38 30.60 2.36
CA LEU A 5 -8.76 31.08 2.59
C LEU A 5 -9.53 30.13 3.54
N ILE A 6 -9.37 28.83 3.40
CA ILE A 6 -9.94 27.84 4.33
C ILE A 6 -9.34 28.02 5.73
N ALA A 7 -8.03 28.24 5.81
CA ALA A 7 -7.29 28.38 7.05
C ALA A 7 -7.69 29.63 7.86
N THR A 8 -8.07 30.72 7.20
CA THR A 8 -8.54 31.94 7.89
C THR A 8 -9.89 31.76 8.56
N GLN A 9 -10.75 30.92 7.99
CA GLN A 9 -12.09 30.66 8.55
C GLN A 9 -12.07 29.46 9.53
N PHE A 10 -11.19 28.48 9.25
CA PHE A 10 -11.09 27.24 10.02
C PHE A 10 -9.63 26.95 10.37
N PRO A 11 -9.05 27.64 11.37
CA PRO A 11 -7.65 27.43 11.76
C PRO A 11 -7.36 26.01 12.24
N VAL A 12 -8.38 25.28 12.69
CA VAL A 12 -8.35 23.86 13.06
C VAL A 12 -7.84 22.94 11.94
N THR A 13 -7.95 23.36 10.68
CA THR A 13 -7.50 22.55 9.54
C THR A 13 -6.02 22.70 9.23
N ILE A 14 -5.34 23.69 9.84
CA ILE A 14 -3.91 23.94 9.64
C ILE A 14 -3.09 22.90 10.39
N GLY A 15 -2.01 22.44 9.75
CA GLY A 15 -1.06 21.53 10.37
C GLY A 15 -1.60 20.13 10.59
N VAL A 16 -1.09 19.47 11.61
CA VAL A 16 -1.28 18.04 11.90
C VAL A 16 -2.67 17.75 12.46
N GLY A 17 -3.30 18.72 13.16
CA GLY A 17 -4.64 18.60 13.73
C GLY A 17 -4.67 17.88 15.08
N TYR A 18 -3.58 17.90 15.85
CA TYR A 18 -3.52 17.20 17.16
C TYR A 18 -4.58 17.65 18.14
N GLU A 19 -4.82 18.96 18.25
CA GLU A 19 -5.83 19.51 19.18
C GLU A 19 -7.24 18.99 18.87
N THR A 20 -7.59 18.97 17.59
CA THR A 20 -8.92 18.48 17.16
C THR A 20 -9.03 16.98 17.32
N THR A 21 -7.95 16.24 17.03
CA THR A 21 -7.91 14.78 17.26
C THR A 21 -8.07 14.47 18.75
N PHE A 22 -7.38 15.20 19.61
CA PHE A 22 -7.50 15.05 21.05
C PHE A 22 -8.92 15.41 21.55
N ALA A 23 -9.49 16.50 21.05
CA ALA A 23 -10.88 16.88 21.37
C ALA A 23 -11.89 15.80 20.92
N ALA A 24 -11.65 15.19 19.74
CA ALA A 24 -12.46 14.08 19.26
C ALA A 24 -12.35 12.83 20.14
N LEU A 25 -11.13 12.44 20.51
CA LEU A 25 -10.88 11.28 21.40
C LEU A 25 -11.43 11.50 22.81
N SER A 26 -11.45 12.75 23.27
CA SER A 26 -12.02 13.12 24.58
C SER A 26 -13.55 13.31 24.55
N GLY A 27 -14.19 13.18 23.39
CA GLY A 27 -15.64 13.38 23.26
C GLY A 27 -16.11 14.83 23.44
N ASN A 28 -15.23 15.81 23.31
CA ASN A 28 -15.51 17.22 23.60
C ASN A 28 -16.08 18.00 22.39
N LEU A 29 -16.39 17.32 21.29
CA LEU A 29 -16.98 17.94 20.10
C LEU A 29 -18.45 17.49 19.94
N ILE A 30 -19.28 18.41 19.48
CA ILE A 30 -20.66 18.11 19.09
C ILE A 30 -20.69 17.51 17.67
N LEU A 31 -21.74 16.77 17.35
CA LEU A 31 -21.88 16.08 16.06
C LEU A 31 -21.68 16.97 14.84
N SER A 32 -22.28 18.18 14.85
CA SER A 32 -22.14 19.12 13.72
C SER A 32 -20.71 19.62 13.53
N GLN A 33 -19.97 19.86 14.61
CA GLN A 33 -18.56 20.24 14.54
C GLN A 33 -17.69 19.10 14.03
N ALA A 34 -17.94 17.86 14.53
CA ALA A 34 -17.18 16.68 14.10
C ALA A 34 -17.33 16.43 12.59
N ILE A 35 -18.55 16.48 12.07
CA ILE A 35 -18.84 16.32 10.65
C ILE A 35 -18.22 17.46 9.84
N LEU A 36 -18.41 18.72 10.25
CA LEU A 36 -17.89 19.87 9.55
C LEU A 36 -16.35 19.84 9.46
N PHE A 37 -15.66 19.60 10.58
CA PHE A 37 -14.20 19.54 10.61
C PHE A 37 -13.65 18.37 9.79
N CYS A 38 -14.34 17.21 9.81
CA CYS A 38 -14.03 16.08 8.98
C CYS A 38 -14.07 16.46 7.48
N MET A 39 -15.17 17.03 7.01
CA MET A 39 -15.34 17.42 5.61
C MET A 39 -14.30 18.45 5.17
N ILE A 40 -14.07 19.48 5.99
CA ILE A 40 -13.09 20.52 5.68
C ILE A 40 -11.68 19.92 5.63
N LYS A 41 -11.33 19.01 6.55
CA LYS A 41 -10.02 18.36 6.55
C LYS A 41 -9.81 17.52 5.30
N VAL A 42 -10.79 16.73 4.88
CA VAL A 42 -10.73 15.92 3.64
C VAL A 42 -10.52 16.84 2.42
N ILE A 43 -11.26 17.95 2.33
CA ILE A 43 -11.11 18.92 1.24
C ILE A 43 -9.70 19.55 1.26
N ALA A 44 -9.22 19.98 2.44
CA ALA A 44 -7.90 20.58 2.59
C ALA A 44 -6.78 19.63 2.19
N VAL A 45 -6.85 18.35 2.60
CA VAL A 45 -5.88 17.32 2.21
C VAL A 45 -5.93 17.06 0.71
N SER A 46 -7.12 16.97 0.12
CA SER A 46 -7.29 16.77 -1.32
C SER A 46 -6.69 17.91 -2.13
N ILE A 47 -6.87 19.17 -1.70
CA ILE A 47 -6.25 20.34 -2.33
C ILE A 47 -4.72 20.29 -2.19
N THR A 48 -4.21 19.92 -1.01
CA THR A 48 -2.77 19.81 -0.75
C THR A 48 -2.12 18.78 -1.65
N MET A 49 -2.71 17.58 -1.74
CA MET A 49 -2.22 16.49 -2.57
C MET A 49 -2.34 16.79 -4.07
N GLY A 50 -3.48 17.32 -4.51
CA GLY A 50 -3.69 17.74 -5.90
C GLY A 50 -2.79 18.88 -6.33
N GLY A 51 -2.47 19.81 -5.41
CA GLY A 51 -1.53 20.90 -5.62
C GLY A 51 -0.06 20.52 -5.59
N ARG A 52 0.26 19.22 -5.42
CA ARG A 52 1.64 18.69 -5.26
C ARG A 52 2.44 19.41 -4.17
N MET A 53 1.74 19.92 -3.17
CA MET A 53 2.39 20.51 -2.01
C MET A 53 2.95 19.41 -1.10
N GLY A 54 4.15 19.64 -0.55
CA GLY A 54 4.74 18.71 0.41
C GLY A 54 3.85 18.58 1.64
N GLY A 55 3.47 17.35 2.01
CA GLY A 55 2.66 17.07 3.19
C GLY A 55 2.51 15.57 3.44
N GLY A 56 2.33 15.20 4.72
CA GLY A 56 2.04 13.83 5.13
C GLY A 56 0.55 13.53 5.05
N VAL A 57 0.19 12.31 4.67
CA VAL A 57 -1.20 11.83 4.64
C VAL A 57 -1.59 11.15 5.95
N PHE A 58 -0.60 10.61 6.68
CA PHE A 58 -0.84 9.82 7.89
C PHE A 58 -1.58 10.61 8.97
N SER A 59 -1.06 11.75 9.39
CA SER A 59 -1.66 12.52 10.46
C SER A 59 -3.05 13.09 10.13
N PRO A 60 -3.31 13.63 8.93
CA PRO A 60 -4.66 13.95 8.50
C PRO A 60 -5.62 12.76 8.52
N SER A 61 -5.16 11.56 8.17
CA SER A 61 -6.01 10.36 8.20
C SER A 61 -6.43 9.97 9.62
N LEU A 62 -5.54 10.14 10.60
CA LEU A 62 -5.87 9.96 12.01
C LEU A 62 -6.98 10.91 12.47
N MET A 63 -6.85 12.19 12.14
CA MET A 63 -7.86 13.20 12.49
C MET A 63 -9.21 12.91 11.83
N VAL A 64 -9.23 12.59 10.53
CA VAL A 64 -10.44 12.24 9.80
C VAL A 64 -11.10 11.00 10.42
N GLY A 65 -10.31 9.97 10.73
CA GLY A 65 -10.78 8.75 11.37
C GLY A 65 -11.38 9.00 12.75
N ALA A 66 -10.72 9.80 13.60
CA ALA A 66 -11.23 10.15 14.91
C ALA A 66 -12.55 10.92 14.83
N LEU A 67 -12.67 11.89 13.92
CA LEU A 67 -13.90 12.67 13.72
C LEU A 67 -15.05 11.84 13.16
N LEU A 68 -14.78 10.92 12.22
CA LEU A 68 -15.78 9.98 11.70
C LEU A 68 -16.25 9.02 12.79
N GLY A 69 -15.30 8.44 13.54
CA GLY A 69 -15.60 7.55 14.65
C GLY A 69 -16.42 8.25 15.76
N LEU A 70 -16.02 9.47 16.11
CA LEU A 70 -16.77 10.31 17.06
C LEU A 70 -18.21 10.56 16.57
N SER A 71 -18.36 10.96 15.31
CA SER A 71 -19.68 11.23 14.71
C SER A 71 -20.57 9.99 14.76
N TYR A 72 -20.03 8.85 14.38
CA TYR A 72 -20.73 7.57 14.48
C TYR A 72 -21.06 7.21 15.94
N GLY A 73 -20.12 7.40 16.86
CA GLY A 73 -20.31 7.13 18.29
C GLY A 73 -21.43 7.96 18.90
N ILE A 74 -21.51 9.26 18.60
CA ILE A 74 -22.60 10.14 19.05
C ILE A 74 -23.95 9.65 18.54
N ILE A 75 -24.03 9.25 17.28
CA ILE A 75 -25.24 8.71 16.67
C ILE A 75 -25.61 7.37 17.33
N ALA A 76 -24.68 6.43 17.41
CA ALA A 76 -24.90 5.09 17.96
C ALA A 76 -25.35 5.15 19.43
N THR A 77 -24.73 5.98 20.27
CA THR A 77 -25.08 6.15 21.65
C THR A 77 -26.43 6.84 21.83
N SER A 78 -26.85 7.66 20.87
CA SER A 78 -28.19 8.29 20.90
C SER A 78 -29.30 7.30 20.56
N PHE A 79 -29.07 6.35 19.63
CA PHE A 79 -30.09 5.37 19.22
C PHE A 79 -30.15 4.15 20.12
N VAL A 80 -29.02 3.65 20.60
CA VAL A 80 -28.94 2.40 21.40
C VAL A 80 -28.02 2.60 22.60
N PRO A 81 -28.39 3.42 23.57
CA PRO A 81 -27.52 3.77 24.71
C PRO A 81 -27.14 2.57 25.59
N SER A 82 -28.01 1.56 25.70
CA SER A 82 -27.77 0.38 26.56
C SER A 82 -26.75 -0.62 25.99
N MET A 83 -26.50 -0.60 24.70
CA MET A 83 -25.55 -1.52 24.03
C MET A 83 -24.31 -0.82 23.47
N SER A 84 -24.29 0.50 23.51
CA SER A 84 -23.21 1.31 22.95
C SER A 84 -22.06 1.43 23.95
N GLY A 85 -20.82 1.38 23.42
CA GLY A 85 -19.62 1.74 24.16
C GLY A 85 -19.48 3.25 24.38
N SER A 86 -18.36 3.68 24.95
CA SER A 86 -18.08 5.11 25.10
C SER A 86 -17.86 5.78 23.73
N VAL A 87 -18.25 7.05 23.62
CA VAL A 87 -18.03 7.85 22.40
C VAL A 87 -16.54 7.91 22.04
N SER A 88 -15.67 7.96 23.05
CA SER A 88 -14.21 7.93 22.89
C SER A 88 -13.71 6.62 22.26
N LEU A 89 -14.32 5.47 22.60
CA LEU A 89 -13.99 4.19 22.00
C LEU A 89 -14.28 4.20 20.48
N TYR A 90 -15.42 4.75 20.09
CA TYR A 90 -15.75 4.88 18.65
C TYR A 90 -14.79 5.82 17.92
N ALA A 91 -14.41 6.94 18.55
CA ALA A 91 -13.43 7.85 17.99
C ALA A 91 -12.06 7.18 17.79
N LEU A 92 -11.60 6.42 18.78
CA LEU A 92 -10.34 5.67 18.72
C LEU A 92 -10.38 4.55 17.66
N ALA A 93 -11.47 3.79 17.62
CA ALA A 93 -11.65 2.73 16.62
C ALA A 93 -11.71 3.30 15.19
N GLY A 94 -12.41 4.41 14.99
CA GLY A 94 -12.45 5.11 13.71
C GLY A 94 -11.07 5.66 13.29
N MET A 95 -10.31 6.22 14.23
CA MET A 95 -8.95 6.68 14.00
C MET A 95 -8.05 5.54 13.52
N ALA A 96 -8.07 4.41 14.21
CA ALA A 96 -7.30 3.23 13.85
C ALA A 96 -7.75 2.64 12.50
N ALA A 97 -9.05 2.57 12.24
CA ALA A 97 -9.60 2.03 11.00
C ALA A 97 -9.15 2.80 9.76
N VAL A 98 -9.26 4.15 9.79
CA VAL A 98 -8.83 4.99 8.66
C VAL A 98 -7.31 4.96 8.50
N ALA A 99 -6.55 4.99 9.60
CA ALA A 99 -5.10 4.86 9.55
C ALA A 99 -4.67 3.53 8.92
N ALA A 100 -5.27 2.41 9.34
CA ALA A 100 -4.98 1.08 8.80
C ALA A 100 -5.28 0.98 7.30
N ALA A 101 -6.42 1.52 6.86
CA ALA A 101 -6.81 1.53 5.46
C ALA A 101 -5.85 2.36 4.58
N VAL A 102 -5.40 3.52 5.08
CA VAL A 102 -4.46 4.40 4.35
C VAL A 102 -3.06 3.80 4.32
N LEU A 103 -2.57 3.26 5.44
CA LEU A 103 -1.23 2.66 5.54
C LEU A 103 -1.14 1.30 4.85
N GLY A 104 -2.22 0.51 4.87
CA GLY A 104 -2.20 -0.91 4.48
C GLY A 104 -1.54 -1.80 5.54
N ALA A 105 -1.59 -1.40 6.82
CA ALA A 105 -0.94 -2.09 7.93
C ALA A 105 -1.92 -2.37 9.09
N PRO A 106 -2.93 -3.23 8.90
CA PRO A 106 -4.00 -3.44 9.89
C PRO A 106 -3.51 -4.04 11.21
N ILE A 107 -2.60 -5.01 11.15
CA ILE A 107 -2.07 -5.67 12.34
C ILE A 107 -1.24 -4.68 13.18
N SER A 108 -0.31 -3.98 12.54
CA SER A 108 0.55 -3.00 13.23
C SER A 108 -0.27 -1.89 13.87
N THR A 109 -1.27 -1.37 13.16
CA THR A 109 -2.15 -0.31 13.71
C THR A 109 -2.93 -0.81 14.92
N THR A 110 -3.46 -2.03 14.88
CA THR A 110 -4.17 -2.64 16.01
C THR A 110 -3.26 -2.83 17.21
N LEU A 111 -2.05 -3.35 17.00
CA LEU A 111 -1.07 -3.56 18.07
C LEU A 111 -0.62 -2.25 18.72
N ILE A 112 -0.39 -1.21 17.94
CA ILE A 112 -0.03 0.13 18.46
C ILE A 112 -1.16 0.65 19.37
N VAL A 113 -2.41 0.56 18.94
CA VAL A 113 -3.53 1.03 19.76
C VAL A 113 -3.68 0.18 21.02
N PHE A 114 -3.52 -1.14 20.92
CA PHE A 114 -3.56 -2.03 22.07
C PHE A 114 -2.47 -1.70 23.09
N GLU A 115 -1.24 -1.47 22.63
CA GLU A 115 -0.11 -1.12 23.49
C GLU A 115 -0.32 0.25 24.16
N MET A 116 -0.86 1.22 23.43
CA MET A 116 -1.13 2.55 23.97
C MET A 116 -2.27 2.58 24.99
N THR A 117 -3.29 1.74 24.84
CA THR A 117 -4.47 1.72 25.72
C THR A 117 -4.30 0.77 26.90
N GLY A 118 -3.52 -0.31 26.72
CA GLY A 118 -3.37 -1.37 27.72
C GLY A 118 -4.66 -2.12 28.05
N ASP A 119 -5.74 -1.86 27.29
CA ASP A 119 -7.06 -2.44 27.50
C ASP A 119 -7.41 -3.47 26.42
N TRP A 120 -7.63 -4.71 26.86
CA TRP A 120 -7.93 -5.82 25.97
C TRP A 120 -9.26 -5.65 25.23
N GLN A 121 -10.28 -5.11 25.88
CA GLN A 121 -11.60 -4.91 25.27
C GLN A 121 -11.53 -3.87 24.15
N THR A 122 -10.84 -2.77 24.40
CA THR A 122 -10.56 -1.74 23.38
C THR A 122 -9.74 -2.32 22.23
N GLY A 123 -8.72 -3.12 22.52
CA GLY A 123 -7.90 -3.79 21.51
C GLY A 123 -8.71 -4.69 20.58
N LEU A 124 -9.63 -5.49 21.13
CA LEU A 124 -10.53 -6.35 20.33
C LEU A 124 -11.49 -5.53 19.47
N ALA A 125 -12.10 -4.49 20.03
CA ALA A 125 -13.01 -3.62 19.28
C ALA A 125 -12.29 -2.94 18.11
N VAL A 126 -11.07 -2.47 18.34
CA VAL A 126 -10.21 -1.88 17.29
C VAL A 126 -9.83 -2.92 16.26
N LEU A 127 -9.44 -4.13 16.65
CA LEU A 127 -9.11 -5.23 15.73
C LEU A 127 -10.26 -5.53 14.75
N VAL A 128 -11.47 -5.66 15.27
CA VAL A 128 -12.67 -5.90 14.44
C VAL A 128 -12.91 -4.73 13.49
N THR A 129 -12.87 -3.51 14.00
CA THR A 129 -13.12 -2.31 13.20
C THR A 129 -12.07 -2.12 12.11
N VAL A 130 -10.79 -2.32 12.42
CA VAL A 130 -9.67 -2.25 11.49
C VAL A 130 -9.79 -3.34 10.42
N SER A 131 -10.15 -4.57 10.81
CA SER A 131 -10.32 -5.68 9.86
C SER A 131 -11.45 -5.41 8.88
N LEU A 132 -12.59 -4.92 9.36
CA LEU A 132 -13.73 -4.55 8.50
C LEU A 132 -13.39 -3.38 7.58
N ALA A 133 -12.72 -2.35 8.10
CA ALA A 133 -12.31 -1.20 7.30
C ALA A 133 -11.31 -1.58 6.21
N THR A 134 -10.35 -2.44 6.52
CA THR A 134 -9.37 -2.95 5.56
C THR A 134 -10.04 -3.81 4.49
N ALA A 135 -10.93 -4.72 4.88
CA ALA A 135 -11.69 -5.54 3.94
C ALA A 135 -12.58 -4.70 3.03
N LEU A 136 -13.22 -3.66 3.57
CA LEU A 136 -14.04 -2.74 2.78
C LEU A 136 -13.17 -1.90 1.84
N SER A 137 -12.05 -1.36 2.33
CA SER A 137 -11.12 -0.57 1.54
C SER A 137 -10.53 -1.36 0.38
N SER A 138 -10.14 -2.61 0.60
CA SER A 138 -9.58 -3.48 -0.44
C SER A 138 -10.59 -3.83 -1.55
N ARG A 139 -11.88 -3.66 -1.30
CA ARG A 139 -12.94 -3.86 -2.31
C ARG A 139 -13.03 -2.71 -3.32
N TYR A 140 -12.67 -1.48 -2.89
CA TYR A 140 -12.79 -0.27 -3.70
C TYR A 140 -11.46 0.29 -4.19
N VAL A 141 -10.39 -0.03 -3.47
CA VAL A 141 -9.04 0.46 -3.76
C VAL A 141 -8.09 -0.73 -3.76
N ASP A 142 -7.52 -1.05 -4.90
CA ASP A 142 -6.66 -2.23 -5.08
C ASP A 142 -5.42 -2.22 -4.18
N ARG A 143 -4.90 -1.04 -3.85
CA ARG A 143 -3.67 -0.89 -3.05
C ARG A 143 -3.75 0.28 -2.07
N SER A 144 -3.06 0.15 -0.94
CA SER A 144 -2.93 1.24 0.03
C SER A 144 -2.29 2.48 -0.62
N PHE A 145 -2.50 3.65 -0.01
CA PHE A 145 -1.98 4.92 -0.52
C PHE A 145 -0.47 4.90 -0.78
N PHE A 146 0.32 4.32 0.12
CA PHE A 146 1.77 4.25 -0.02
C PHE A 146 2.22 3.29 -1.12
N LEU A 147 1.57 2.14 -1.26
CA LEU A 147 1.84 1.21 -2.36
C LEU A 147 1.54 1.85 -3.72
N THR A 148 0.42 2.56 -3.82
CA THR A 148 0.08 3.31 -5.05
C THR A 148 1.11 4.39 -5.38
N GLN A 149 1.69 5.06 -4.37
CA GLN A 149 2.75 6.04 -4.61
C GLN A 149 4.05 5.39 -5.09
N LEU A 150 4.42 4.22 -4.57
CA LEU A 150 5.59 3.47 -5.00
C LEU A 150 5.46 3.01 -6.46
N GLU A 151 4.29 2.50 -6.83
CA GLU A 151 4.01 2.13 -8.22
C GLU A 151 4.12 3.30 -9.19
N ARG A 152 3.60 4.47 -8.83
CA ARG A 152 3.75 5.69 -9.65
C ARG A 152 5.20 6.11 -9.85
N ARG A 153 6.12 5.63 -9.02
CA ARG A 153 7.57 5.81 -9.15
C ARG A 153 8.25 4.64 -9.86
N ASN A 154 7.48 3.71 -10.46
CA ASN A 154 7.95 2.46 -11.06
C ASN A 154 8.69 1.54 -10.08
N ILE A 155 8.42 1.68 -8.77
CA ILE A 155 8.92 0.77 -7.75
C ILE A 155 7.80 -0.24 -7.49
N HIS A 156 7.97 -1.44 -8.03
CA HIS A 156 7.03 -2.54 -7.83
C HIS A 156 7.39 -3.24 -6.52
N VAL A 157 6.48 -3.18 -5.56
CA VAL A 157 6.60 -3.92 -4.31
C VAL A 157 5.75 -5.18 -4.44
N ALA A 158 6.38 -6.33 -4.29
CA ALA A 158 5.68 -7.62 -4.29
C ALA A 158 4.65 -7.66 -3.17
N ILE A 159 3.40 -7.97 -3.51
CA ILE A 159 2.29 -8.05 -2.56
C ILE A 159 2.11 -9.50 -2.14
N GLY A 160 2.40 -9.77 -0.87
CA GLY A 160 2.24 -11.09 -0.25
C GLY A 160 3.45 -12.01 -0.41
N PRO A 161 3.47 -13.14 0.32
CA PRO A 161 4.60 -14.08 0.32
C PRO A 161 4.87 -14.66 -1.07
N GLN A 162 3.85 -14.79 -1.90
CA GLN A 162 3.97 -15.30 -3.26
C GLN A 162 4.66 -14.32 -4.22
N GLY A 163 4.41 -13.01 -4.09
CA GLY A 163 5.06 -12.00 -4.92
C GLY A 163 6.55 -11.82 -4.59
N TYR A 164 6.95 -12.08 -3.34
CA TYR A 164 8.34 -12.03 -2.91
C TYR A 164 9.22 -13.07 -3.64
N LEU A 165 8.68 -14.24 -3.93
CA LEU A 165 9.42 -15.29 -4.65
C LEU A 165 9.78 -14.88 -6.07
N LEU A 166 8.93 -14.10 -6.75
CA LEU A 166 9.23 -13.57 -8.09
C LEU A 166 10.40 -12.58 -8.09
N GLU A 167 10.64 -11.90 -6.96
CA GLU A 167 11.79 -11.01 -6.78
C GLU A 167 13.08 -11.76 -6.40
N LEU A 168 12.97 -12.91 -5.75
CA LEU A 168 14.13 -13.74 -5.40
C LEU A 168 14.65 -14.55 -6.57
N VAL A 169 13.77 -15.03 -7.45
CA VAL A 169 14.20 -15.85 -8.61
C VAL A 169 14.83 -14.96 -9.67
N ARG A 170 16.10 -15.18 -9.92
CA ARG A 170 16.86 -14.45 -10.92
C ARG A 170 16.62 -14.99 -12.32
N THR A 171 16.68 -14.08 -13.29
CA THR A 171 16.51 -14.42 -14.73
C THR A 171 17.57 -15.39 -15.21
N ASP A 172 18.84 -15.23 -14.76
CA ASP A 172 19.96 -16.11 -15.15
C ASP A 172 19.79 -17.56 -14.64
N ALA A 173 19.10 -17.75 -13.52
CA ALA A 173 18.83 -19.09 -12.97
C ALA A 173 17.69 -19.83 -13.71
N THR A 174 16.86 -19.09 -14.47
CA THR A 174 15.67 -19.64 -15.14
C THR A 174 15.83 -19.74 -16.65
N MET A 175 16.74 -18.96 -17.23
CA MET A 175 16.97 -18.91 -18.68
C MET A 175 17.49 -20.24 -19.20
N ARG A 176 17.25 -20.48 -20.48
CA ARG A 176 17.94 -21.52 -21.24
C ARG A 176 19.20 -20.90 -21.85
N PRO A 177 20.41 -21.38 -21.48
CA PRO A 177 21.65 -20.83 -22.03
C PRO A 177 21.72 -21.12 -23.54
N ILE A 178 22.38 -20.23 -24.29
CA ILE A 178 22.64 -20.38 -25.71
C ILE A 178 24.12 -20.17 -25.97
N ASP A 179 24.68 -20.90 -26.95
CA ASP A 179 26.07 -20.76 -27.34
C ASP A 179 26.26 -19.57 -28.29
N GLU A 180 25.31 -19.37 -29.23
CA GLU A 180 25.32 -18.27 -30.18
C GLU A 180 23.95 -17.58 -30.28
N ALA A 181 23.97 -16.26 -30.28
CA ALA A 181 22.79 -15.46 -30.51
C ALA A 181 22.42 -15.38 -31.99
N THR A 182 21.16 -15.53 -32.31
CA THR A 182 20.64 -15.40 -33.69
C THR A 182 20.33 -13.95 -34.02
N GLN A 183 20.18 -13.63 -35.32
CA GLN A 183 19.76 -12.29 -35.74
C GLN A 183 18.38 -11.92 -35.12
N ALA A 184 17.49 -12.89 -35.00
CA ALA A 184 16.18 -12.68 -34.37
C ALA A 184 16.28 -12.24 -32.88
N ASP A 185 17.29 -12.72 -32.16
CA ASP A 185 17.52 -12.30 -30.76
C ASP A 185 17.96 -10.83 -30.71
N TRP A 186 18.85 -10.42 -31.61
CA TRP A 186 19.29 -9.03 -31.70
C TRP A 186 18.15 -8.08 -32.12
N ASP A 187 17.29 -8.50 -33.06
CA ASP A 187 16.13 -7.74 -33.49
C ASP A 187 15.14 -7.49 -32.30
N LEU A 188 15.02 -8.46 -31.39
CA LEU A 188 14.23 -8.29 -30.16
C LEU A 188 14.92 -7.32 -29.19
N VAL A 189 16.23 -7.40 -29.04
CA VAL A 189 17.00 -6.48 -28.17
C VAL A 189 16.90 -5.04 -28.68
N GLU A 190 17.00 -4.81 -29.98
CA GLU A 190 16.84 -3.48 -30.58
C GLU A 190 15.45 -2.89 -30.35
N LYS A 191 14.42 -3.73 -30.34
CA LYS A 191 13.04 -3.33 -30.01
C LYS A 191 12.81 -3.10 -28.51
N GLY A 192 13.81 -3.31 -27.66
CA GLY A 192 13.67 -3.22 -26.21
C GLY A 192 12.92 -4.40 -25.57
N HIS A 193 12.80 -5.53 -26.28
CA HIS A 193 12.16 -6.76 -25.83
C HIS A 193 13.22 -7.74 -25.30
N TYR A 194 13.82 -7.42 -24.19
CA TYR A 194 14.86 -8.22 -23.53
C TYR A 194 14.80 -8.07 -22.03
N VAL A 195 15.49 -8.93 -21.31
CA VAL A 195 15.66 -8.90 -19.86
C VAL A 195 17.13 -8.99 -19.48
N SER A 196 17.49 -8.37 -18.35
CA SER A 196 18.84 -8.46 -17.81
C SER A 196 19.07 -9.82 -17.17
N ALA A 197 20.28 -10.40 -17.35
CA ALA A 197 20.69 -11.62 -16.63
C ALA A 197 20.65 -11.45 -15.11
N ALA A 198 20.95 -10.26 -14.60
CA ALA A 198 20.87 -9.91 -13.20
C ALA A 198 19.44 -9.48 -12.75
N GLY A 199 18.48 -9.45 -13.68
CA GLY A 199 17.10 -9.11 -13.39
C GLY A 199 16.36 -10.21 -12.62
N THR A 200 15.15 -9.89 -12.18
CA THR A 200 14.26 -10.81 -11.46
C THR A 200 13.18 -11.35 -12.39
N LEU A 201 12.57 -12.47 -11.98
CA LEU A 201 11.47 -13.06 -12.72
C LEU A 201 10.26 -12.11 -12.79
N ASN A 202 10.06 -11.30 -11.76
CA ASN A 202 9.02 -10.27 -11.74
C ASN A 202 9.20 -9.24 -12.88
N THR A 203 10.42 -8.77 -13.08
CA THR A 203 10.76 -7.87 -14.20
C THR A 203 10.49 -8.55 -15.54
N ALA A 204 10.87 -9.83 -15.67
CA ALA A 204 10.65 -10.60 -16.88
C ALA A 204 9.16 -10.77 -17.22
N MET A 205 8.33 -11.08 -16.23
CA MET A 205 6.87 -11.20 -16.40
C MET A 205 6.24 -9.90 -16.92
N THR A 206 6.65 -8.76 -16.38
CA THR A 206 6.18 -7.44 -16.84
C THR A 206 6.53 -7.20 -18.32
N VAL A 207 7.71 -7.66 -18.76
CA VAL A 207 8.12 -7.54 -20.16
C VAL A 207 7.30 -8.49 -21.05
N PHE A 208 7.06 -9.74 -20.63
CA PHE A 208 6.20 -10.68 -21.33
C PHE A 208 4.78 -10.15 -21.55
N GLU A 209 4.14 -9.63 -20.50
CA GLU A 209 2.80 -9.04 -20.57
C GLU A 209 2.71 -7.90 -21.58
N ARG A 210 3.74 -7.06 -21.62
CA ARG A 210 3.80 -5.91 -22.53
C ARG A 210 4.06 -6.33 -23.98
N THR A 211 4.94 -7.32 -24.21
CA THR A 211 5.43 -7.67 -25.54
C THR A 211 4.68 -8.83 -26.19
N ARG A 212 4.03 -9.68 -25.37
CA ARG A 212 3.38 -10.94 -25.77
C ARG A 212 4.33 -11.83 -26.60
N ALA A 213 5.60 -11.80 -26.27
CA ALA A 213 6.62 -12.59 -26.93
C ALA A 213 6.68 -14.00 -26.33
N ASP A 214 6.91 -15.01 -27.14
CA ASP A 214 7.06 -16.40 -26.67
C ASP A 214 8.35 -16.60 -25.86
N TYR A 215 9.37 -15.78 -26.13
CA TYR A 215 10.62 -15.75 -25.38
C TYR A 215 11.25 -14.35 -25.38
N LEU A 216 12.11 -14.10 -24.41
CA LEU A 216 12.90 -12.88 -24.28
C LEU A 216 14.39 -13.22 -24.25
N PRO A 217 15.22 -12.52 -25.07
CA PRO A 217 16.67 -12.61 -24.96
C PRO A 217 17.14 -12.14 -23.58
N VAL A 218 18.03 -12.90 -22.95
CA VAL A 218 18.64 -12.56 -21.68
C VAL A 218 20.00 -11.94 -21.95
N VAL A 219 20.14 -10.66 -21.59
CA VAL A 219 21.32 -9.86 -21.87
C VAL A 219 22.17 -9.68 -20.61
N LYS A 220 23.43 -9.99 -20.70
CA LYS A 220 24.42 -9.62 -19.69
C LYS A 220 25.04 -8.29 -20.11
N VAL A 221 24.77 -7.25 -19.32
CA VAL A 221 25.34 -5.94 -19.55
C VAL A 221 26.83 -6.01 -19.22
N GLY A 222 27.68 -5.76 -20.21
CA GLY A 222 29.11 -5.59 -20.00
C GLY A 222 29.38 -4.32 -19.18
N GLY A 223 30.51 -4.27 -18.44
CA GLY A 223 30.95 -3.03 -17.80
C GLY A 223 31.27 -1.94 -18.83
N GLU A 224 31.70 -0.75 -18.39
CA GLU A 224 31.93 0.45 -19.24
C GLU A 224 32.76 0.20 -20.52
N THR A 225 33.48 -0.92 -20.63
CA THR A 225 34.36 -1.26 -21.75
C THR A 225 34.00 -2.57 -22.48
N ALA A 226 33.03 -3.35 -22.03
CA ALA A 226 32.67 -4.62 -22.64
C ALA A 226 31.29 -4.55 -23.33
N PRO A 227 31.12 -5.08 -24.55
CA PRO A 227 29.84 -5.10 -25.23
C PRO A 227 28.83 -5.97 -24.49
N SER A 228 27.54 -5.61 -24.56
CA SER A 228 26.47 -6.43 -24.05
C SER A 228 26.40 -7.75 -24.82
N GLN A 229 26.23 -8.87 -24.11
CA GLN A 229 26.15 -10.20 -24.70
C GLN A 229 24.78 -10.83 -24.38
N ILE A 230 24.20 -11.51 -25.36
CA ILE A 230 23.03 -12.36 -25.15
C ILE A 230 23.54 -13.71 -24.62
N VAL A 231 23.18 -14.04 -23.39
CA VAL A 231 23.68 -15.26 -22.70
C VAL A 231 22.64 -16.39 -22.65
N GLY A 232 21.40 -16.11 -22.99
CA GLY A 232 20.35 -17.12 -22.98
C GLY A 232 19.01 -16.57 -23.49
N ARG A 233 18.01 -17.43 -23.46
CA ARG A 233 16.61 -17.11 -23.75
C ARG A 233 15.74 -17.53 -22.57
N LEU A 234 14.87 -16.64 -22.13
CA LEU A 234 13.82 -16.94 -21.16
C LEU A 234 12.52 -17.16 -21.92
N HIS A 235 11.94 -18.33 -21.83
CA HIS A 235 10.63 -18.60 -22.44
C HIS A 235 9.52 -18.29 -21.45
N GLU A 236 8.37 -17.80 -21.95
CA GLU A 236 7.21 -17.47 -21.12
C GLU A 236 6.77 -18.65 -20.24
N VAL A 237 6.81 -19.87 -20.77
CA VAL A 237 6.43 -21.10 -20.05
C VAL A 237 7.39 -21.52 -18.93
N ASP A 238 8.62 -21.03 -18.94
CA ASP A 238 9.62 -21.39 -17.92
C ASP A 238 9.47 -20.53 -16.65
N ALA A 239 8.92 -19.31 -16.78
CA ALA A 239 8.70 -18.41 -15.66
C ALA A 239 7.71 -18.97 -14.62
N PRO A 240 6.50 -19.43 -14.96
CA PRO A 240 5.60 -20.10 -14.01
C PRO A 240 6.17 -21.37 -13.40
N ARG A 241 6.97 -22.14 -14.15
CA ARG A 241 7.62 -23.35 -13.64
C ARG A 241 8.65 -23.04 -12.57
N ALA A 242 9.50 -22.06 -12.80
CA ALA A 242 10.50 -21.60 -11.83
C ALA A 242 9.83 -21.05 -10.56
N TYR A 243 8.75 -20.30 -10.72
CA TYR A 243 7.94 -19.80 -9.62
C TYR A 243 7.32 -20.94 -8.79
N ASN A 244 6.67 -21.92 -9.43
CA ASN A 244 6.06 -23.05 -8.72
C ASN A 244 7.10 -23.90 -7.99
N LYS A 245 8.30 -24.04 -8.57
CA LYS A 245 9.41 -24.72 -7.90
C LYS A 245 9.85 -23.95 -6.65
N ALA A 246 10.06 -22.64 -6.75
CA ALA A 246 10.43 -21.82 -5.61
C ALA A 246 9.36 -21.83 -4.49
N LEU A 247 8.08 -21.92 -4.86
CA LEU A 247 6.96 -22.07 -3.92
C LEU A 247 7.02 -23.42 -3.18
N SER A 248 7.34 -24.51 -3.89
CA SER A 248 7.49 -25.83 -3.29
C SER A 248 8.68 -25.88 -2.34
N ASP A 249 9.82 -25.32 -2.78
CA ASP A 249 11.05 -25.28 -1.98
C ASP A 249 10.83 -24.47 -0.68
N ALA A 250 10.14 -23.33 -0.76
CA ALA A 250 9.81 -22.51 0.41
C ALA A 250 8.85 -23.22 1.38
N ALA A 251 7.86 -23.98 0.86
CA ALA A 251 6.94 -24.75 1.69
C ALA A 251 7.62 -25.93 2.40
N GLU A 252 8.64 -26.54 1.81
CA GLU A 252 9.43 -27.60 2.44
C GLU A 252 10.34 -27.04 3.57
N GLU A 253 10.89 -25.83 3.41
CA GLU A 253 11.69 -25.15 4.45
C GLU A 253 10.86 -24.76 5.67
N GLU A 254 9.59 -24.38 5.50
CA GLU A 254 8.69 -24.05 6.62
C GLU A 254 8.28 -25.29 7.45
N HIS A 255 8.42 -26.49 6.92
CA HIS A 255 8.02 -27.75 7.57
C HIS A 255 9.19 -28.59 8.10
N SER A 256 10.42 -28.12 7.91
CA SER A 256 11.64 -28.75 8.41
C SER A 256 12.18 -28.05 9.66
#